data_3471f04d95b8262b6ba631b1c67943a8
#
_entry.id   3471f04d95b8262b6ba631b1c67943a8
#
_cell.length_a   1.000
_cell.length_b   1.000
_cell.length_c   1.000
_cell.angle_alpha   90.00
_cell.angle_beta   90.00
_cell.angle_gamma   90.00
#
_symmetry.space_group_name_H-M   'P 1'
#
loop_
_entity.id
_entity.type
_entity.pdbx_description
1 polymer ?
#
loop_
_entity_poly.entity_id
_entity_poly.type
_entity_poly.pdbx_seq_one_letter_code
_entity_poly.pdbx_strand_id
1 'polypeptide(L)'
;MKRLEAIDQFRGFAIFLMILANYMTNVQIIPAWLKHADDIGYTVIDLIAPMFVFAMGLTYGLSFRRRLGRDGAWNTYQHFLTRYLALLGVGYLVTLVWELSGIQPPSVNWGLLQTLGAAGLIALPFINLSTGWRGVIGLGMLAGYQFLLDRFWLQDVLTAPHNGPWGALSWGAMLILATVMADIYHDERRGQWLFPLLSAGIVLGSLVLALLVPVSKDRASASYVLLSLGLSGLVFFLFHLFADKRQWRLPILTDWGRNPLFLYLLHYVLLGIFALPAIPAWYVQAPFWLVLVQIMALIGILTLVGRYLNQHKLYFVL
;
A
#
# COMPACT_ATOMS: atom_id res chain seq x y z
N MET A 1 -7.21 24.36 0.62
CA MET A 1 -6.80 23.48 -0.49
C MET A 1 -7.99 22.59 -0.85
N LYS A 2 -8.40 22.58 -2.11
CA LYS A 2 -9.44 21.71 -2.61
C LYS A 2 -8.99 20.25 -2.44
N ARG A 3 -9.86 19.35 -1.98
CA ARG A 3 -9.55 17.92 -1.89
C ARG A 3 -9.27 17.41 -3.30
N LEU A 4 -8.14 16.73 -3.51
CA LEU A 4 -7.77 16.18 -4.81
C LEU A 4 -8.50 14.87 -5.01
N GLU A 5 -9.42 14.84 -5.97
CA GLU A 5 -10.23 13.67 -6.32
C GLU A 5 -9.34 12.51 -6.76
N ALA A 6 -8.24 12.81 -7.48
CA ALA A 6 -7.28 11.81 -7.92
C ALA A 6 -6.69 10.98 -6.78
N ILE A 7 -6.41 11.59 -5.62
CA ILE A 7 -5.85 10.85 -4.47
C ILE A 7 -6.88 9.88 -3.90
N ASP A 8 -8.14 10.31 -3.78
CA ASP A 8 -9.20 9.42 -3.28
C ASP A 8 -9.46 8.27 -4.25
N GLN A 9 -9.55 8.55 -5.56
CA GLN A 9 -9.74 7.50 -6.57
C GLN A 9 -8.55 6.55 -6.64
N PHE A 10 -7.31 7.03 -6.54
CA PHE A 10 -6.12 6.19 -6.52
C PHE A 10 -6.09 5.26 -5.29
N ARG A 11 -6.45 5.77 -4.10
CA ARG A 11 -6.60 4.92 -2.89
C ARG A 11 -7.71 3.88 -3.06
N GLY A 12 -8.85 4.30 -3.62
CA GLY A 12 -9.96 3.40 -3.90
C GLY A 12 -9.59 2.32 -4.89
N PHE A 13 -8.79 2.65 -5.90
CA PHE A 13 -8.27 1.68 -6.86
C PHE A 13 -7.30 0.69 -6.18
N ALA A 14 -6.40 1.18 -5.33
CA ALA A 14 -5.48 0.32 -4.60
C ALA A 14 -6.23 -0.67 -3.68
N ILE A 15 -7.25 -0.19 -2.92
CA ILE A 15 -8.06 -1.07 -2.06
C ILE A 15 -8.87 -2.07 -2.88
N PHE A 16 -9.44 -1.65 -4.00
CA PHE A 16 -10.17 -2.53 -4.92
C PHE A 16 -9.30 -3.69 -5.42
N LEU A 17 -8.11 -3.36 -5.91
CA LEU A 17 -7.16 -4.37 -6.38
C LEU A 17 -6.71 -5.29 -5.25
N MET A 18 -6.49 -4.76 -4.04
CA MET A 18 -6.07 -5.57 -2.89
C MET A 18 -7.14 -6.58 -2.46
N ILE A 19 -8.40 -6.17 -2.46
CA ILE A 19 -9.51 -7.07 -2.12
C ILE A 19 -9.61 -8.19 -3.15
N LEU A 20 -9.47 -7.87 -4.44
CA LEU A 20 -9.42 -8.88 -5.50
C LEU A 20 -8.23 -9.82 -5.32
N ALA A 21 -7.03 -9.29 -5.09
CA ALA A 21 -5.83 -10.08 -4.92
C ALA A 21 -5.95 -11.06 -3.73
N ASN A 22 -6.43 -10.56 -2.58
CA ASN A 22 -6.61 -11.38 -1.39
C ASN A 22 -7.64 -12.49 -1.60
N TYR A 23 -8.72 -12.21 -2.34
CA TYR A 23 -9.69 -13.25 -2.70
C TYR A 23 -9.06 -14.29 -3.65
N MET A 24 -8.35 -13.84 -4.69
CA MET A 24 -7.80 -14.70 -5.74
C MET A 24 -6.61 -15.57 -5.30
N THR A 25 -5.91 -15.20 -4.24
CA THR A 25 -4.66 -15.86 -3.81
C THR A 25 -4.81 -17.37 -3.66
N ASN A 26 -5.89 -17.83 -3.01
CA ASN A 26 -6.10 -19.26 -2.71
C ASN A 26 -6.94 -19.98 -3.76
N VAL A 27 -7.49 -19.29 -4.77
CA VAL A 27 -8.35 -19.90 -5.79
C VAL A 27 -7.50 -20.51 -6.89
N GLN A 28 -7.64 -21.83 -7.13
CA GLN A 28 -6.76 -22.60 -8.03
C GLN A 28 -6.93 -22.21 -9.51
N ILE A 29 -8.15 -21.94 -9.98
CA ILE A 29 -8.44 -21.62 -11.38
C ILE A 29 -7.85 -20.29 -11.83
N ILE A 30 -7.45 -19.43 -10.89
CA ILE A 30 -6.85 -18.12 -11.21
C ILE A 30 -5.42 -18.32 -11.72
N PRO A 31 -5.09 -17.78 -12.90
CA PRO A 31 -3.77 -17.93 -13.49
C PRO A 31 -2.68 -17.24 -12.69
N ALA A 32 -1.46 -17.77 -12.76
CA ALA A 32 -0.31 -17.32 -11.97
C ALA A 32 0.02 -15.82 -12.13
N TRP A 33 -0.17 -15.25 -13.32
CA TRP A 33 0.10 -13.82 -13.55
C TRP A 33 -0.86 -12.85 -12.81
N LEU A 34 -1.99 -13.37 -12.28
CA LEU A 34 -2.90 -12.65 -11.36
C LEU A 34 -2.67 -13.03 -9.89
N LYS A 35 -1.56 -13.65 -9.57
CA LYS A 35 -1.10 -13.95 -8.22
C LYS A 35 0.24 -13.26 -7.97
N HIS A 36 0.69 -13.27 -6.72
CA HIS A 36 2.03 -12.79 -6.42
C HIS A 36 3.07 -13.59 -7.20
N ALA A 37 4.13 -12.90 -7.64
CA ALA A 37 5.31 -13.58 -8.18
C ALA A 37 5.92 -14.45 -7.06
N ASP A 38 6.66 -15.49 -7.49
CA ASP A 38 7.59 -16.20 -6.62
C ASP A 38 8.69 -15.22 -6.13
N ASP A 39 9.63 -15.70 -5.30
CA ASP A 39 10.66 -14.83 -4.70
C ASP A 39 11.25 -13.82 -5.71
N ILE A 40 11.65 -14.27 -6.90
CA ILE A 40 12.19 -13.37 -7.94
C ILE A 40 11.16 -13.21 -9.05
N GLY A 41 10.77 -11.98 -9.31
CA GLY A 41 9.79 -11.63 -10.34
C GLY A 41 8.93 -10.44 -9.96
N TYR A 42 7.98 -10.11 -10.82
CA TYR A 42 7.06 -9.00 -10.61
C TYR A 42 5.76 -9.22 -11.39
N THR A 43 4.65 -9.18 -10.68
CA THR A 43 3.30 -9.21 -11.28
C THR A 43 2.55 -7.92 -10.96
N VAL A 44 1.40 -7.73 -11.59
CA VAL A 44 0.52 -6.58 -11.29
C VAL A 44 0.08 -6.57 -9.82
N ILE A 45 -0.05 -7.75 -9.22
CA ILE A 45 -0.47 -7.90 -7.82
C ILE A 45 0.61 -7.38 -6.86
N ASP A 46 1.89 -7.48 -7.22
CA ASP A 46 3.00 -7.01 -6.40
C ASP A 46 3.10 -5.49 -6.31
N LEU A 47 2.42 -4.75 -7.20
CA LEU A 47 2.33 -3.29 -7.16
C LEU A 47 1.34 -2.78 -6.10
N ILE A 48 0.40 -3.60 -5.63
CA ILE A 48 -0.74 -3.14 -4.84
C ILE A 48 -0.30 -2.56 -3.48
N ALA A 49 0.50 -3.29 -2.71
CA ALA A 49 1.01 -2.81 -1.42
C ALA A 49 1.86 -1.53 -1.56
N PRO A 50 2.80 -1.43 -2.53
CA PRO A 50 3.48 -0.17 -2.87
C PRO A 50 2.55 1.00 -3.17
N MET A 51 1.44 0.80 -3.88
CA MET A 51 0.47 1.85 -4.14
C MET A 51 -0.13 2.43 -2.85
N PHE A 52 -0.33 1.62 -1.81
CA PHE A 52 -0.77 2.11 -0.49
C PHE A 52 0.30 2.96 0.18
N VAL A 53 1.55 2.51 0.19
CA VAL A 53 2.67 3.30 0.73
C VAL A 53 2.81 4.62 -0.04
N PHE A 54 2.69 4.57 -1.35
CA PHE A 54 2.72 5.75 -2.21
C PHE A 54 1.57 6.72 -1.89
N ALA A 55 0.34 6.21 -1.76
CA ALA A 55 -0.83 7.01 -1.39
C ALA A 55 -0.71 7.65 0.00
N MET A 56 -0.06 6.96 0.96
CA MET A 56 0.31 7.56 2.25
C MET A 56 1.29 8.72 2.04
N GLY A 57 2.35 8.51 1.26
CA GLY A 57 3.36 9.51 0.96
C GLY A 57 2.78 10.78 0.33
N LEU A 58 1.83 10.66 -0.60
CA LEU A 58 1.15 11.79 -1.26
C LEU A 58 0.49 12.76 -0.27
N THR A 59 0.07 12.27 0.88
CA THR A 59 -0.68 13.09 1.87
C THR A 59 0.06 13.31 3.18
N TYR A 60 1.10 12.54 3.48
CA TYR A 60 1.78 12.56 4.75
C TYR A 60 2.37 13.94 5.06
N GLY A 61 3.25 14.45 4.20
CA GLY A 61 3.91 15.74 4.38
C GLY A 61 2.92 16.91 4.47
N LEU A 62 1.87 16.91 3.65
CA LEU A 62 0.83 17.93 3.67
C LEU A 62 0.04 17.92 4.98
N SER A 63 -0.37 16.73 5.43
CA SER A 63 -1.11 16.54 6.68
C SER A 63 -0.27 16.94 7.87
N PHE A 64 1.02 16.55 7.87
CA PHE A 64 1.96 16.89 8.93
C PHE A 64 2.17 18.41 9.03
N ARG A 65 2.49 19.08 7.92
CA ARG A 65 2.73 20.54 7.91
C ARG A 65 1.49 21.35 8.32
N ARG A 66 0.29 20.92 7.91
CA ARG A 66 -0.96 21.58 8.34
C ARG A 66 -1.17 21.47 9.84
N ARG A 67 -0.95 20.28 10.38
CA ARG A 67 -1.12 20.06 11.82
C ARG A 67 -0.04 20.77 12.62
N LEU A 68 1.20 20.78 12.13
CA LEU A 68 2.32 21.49 12.74
C LEU A 68 2.02 23.00 12.91
N GLY A 69 1.44 23.62 11.88
CA GLY A 69 1.05 25.04 11.94
C GLY A 69 -0.16 25.34 12.82
N ARG A 70 -1.03 24.33 13.08
CA ARG A 70 -2.23 24.50 13.90
C ARG A 70 -2.01 24.11 15.37
N ASP A 71 -1.37 22.98 15.62
CA ASP A 71 -1.35 22.29 16.92
C ASP A 71 0.04 22.35 17.60
N GLY A 72 1.06 22.88 16.90
CA GLY A 72 2.46 22.89 17.35
C GLY A 72 3.17 21.55 17.18
N ALA A 73 4.48 21.53 17.45
CA ALA A 73 5.33 20.38 17.15
C ALA A 73 4.97 19.15 18.00
N TRP A 74 4.91 19.31 19.34
CA TRP A 74 4.65 18.19 20.25
C TRP A 74 3.36 17.44 19.90
N ASN A 75 2.23 18.16 19.81
CA ASN A 75 0.93 17.57 19.52
C ASN A 75 0.90 16.92 18.14
N THR A 76 1.63 17.48 17.16
CA THR A 76 1.73 16.91 15.83
C THR A 76 2.46 15.58 15.85
N TYR A 77 3.66 15.53 16.44
CA TYR A 77 4.42 14.28 16.52
C TYR A 77 3.67 13.21 17.33
N GLN A 78 3.07 13.59 18.47
CA GLN A 78 2.26 12.68 19.27
C GLN A 78 1.09 12.11 18.47
N HIS A 79 0.37 12.93 17.71
CA HIS A 79 -0.73 12.45 16.86
C HIS A 79 -0.27 11.42 15.82
N PHE A 80 0.81 11.69 15.08
CA PHE A 80 1.30 10.75 14.08
C PHE A 80 1.88 9.48 14.69
N LEU A 81 2.57 9.60 15.83
CA LEU A 81 3.05 8.45 16.60
C LEU A 81 1.88 7.54 17.01
N THR A 82 0.85 8.12 17.67
CA THR A 82 -0.34 7.37 18.07
C THR A 82 -1.06 6.74 16.91
N ARG A 83 -1.20 7.45 15.79
CA ARG A 83 -1.81 6.96 14.56
C ARG A 83 -1.11 5.72 14.02
N TYR A 84 0.22 5.74 13.91
CA TYR A 84 0.96 4.62 13.34
C TYR A 84 1.11 3.46 14.32
N LEU A 85 1.18 3.74 15.63
CA LEU A 85 1.09 2.69 16.67
C LEU A 85 -0.29 2.03 16.67
N ALA A 86 -1.37 2.81 16.51
CA ALA A 86 -2.71 2.25 16.37
C ALA A 86 -2.83 1.36 15.12
N LEU A 87 -2.23 1.77 14.00
CA LEU A 87 -2.22 0.95 12.78
C LEU A 87 -1.47 -0.37 12.97
N LEU A 88 -0.32 -0.34 13.67
CA LEU A 88 0.39 -1.55 14.10
C LEU A 88 -0.49 -2.44 14.99
N GLY A 89 -1.14 -1.86 15.99
CA GLY A 89 -2.01 -2.59 16.93
C GLY A 89 -3.20 -3.25 16.22
N VAL A 90 -3.89 -2.51 15.33
CA VAL A 90 -4.98 -3.07 14.51
C VAL A 90 -4.45 -4.21 13.62
N GLY A 91 -3.27 -4.05 13.03
CA GLY A 91 -2.63 -5.12 12.27
C GLY A 91 -2.40 -6.38 13.09
N TYR A 92 -1.85 -6.25 14.31
CA TYR A 92 -1.67 -7.40 15.21
C TYR A 92 -2.99 -8.05 15.61
N LEU A 93 -4.04 -7.28 15.86
CA LEU A 93 -5.37 -7.82 16.14
C LEU A 93 -5.92 -8.64 14.96
N VAL A 94 -5.76 -8.15 13.74
CA VAL A 94 -6.18 -8.88 12.52
C VAL A 94 -5.43 -10.21 12.40
N THR A 95 -4.10 -10.19 12.52
CA THR A 95 -3.29 -11.41 12.40
C THR A 95 -3.58 -12.41 13.53
N LEU A 96 -3.80 -11.91 14.76
CA LEU A 96 -4.17 -12.74 15.91
C LEU A 96 -5.53 -13.46 15.70
N VAL A 97 -6.52 -12.74 15.17
CA VAL A 97 -7.83 -13.34 14.86
C VAL A 97 -7.70 -14.45 13.82
N TRP A 98 -6.89 -14.27 12.78
CA TRP A 98 -6.64 -15.29 11.77
C TRP A 98 -5.90 -16.52 12.35
N GLU A 99 -4.94 -16.30 13.23
CA GLU A 99 -4.22 -17.38 13.93
C GLU A 99 -5.18 -18.17 14.83
N LEU A 100 -5.97 -17.49 15.68
CA LEU A 100 -6.93 -18.12 16.58
C LEU A 100 -8.05 -18.86 15.84
N SER A 101 -8.39 -18.42 14.61
CA SER A 101 -9.38 -19.13 13.77
C SER A 101 -8.84 -20.43 13.14
N GLY A 102 -7.55 -20.72 13.28
CA GLY A 102 -6.90 -21.87 12.65
C GLY A 102 -6.75 -21.77 11.13
N ILE A 103 -7.04 -20.61 10.53
CA ILE A 103 -6.95 -20.40 9.08
C ILE A 103 -5.49 -20.20 8.65
N GLN A 104 -4.65 -19.68 9.53
CA GLN A 104 -3.21 -19.54 9.31
C GLN A 104 -2.41 -20.30 10.37
N PRO A 105 -1.27 -20.91 10.00
CA PRO A 105 -0.38 -21.50 10.99
C PRO A 105 0.19 -20.43 11.93
N PRO A 106 0.53 -20.77 13.18
CA PRO A 106 1.19 -19.87 14.10
C PRO A 106 2.57 -19.51 13.51
N SER A 107 2.67 -18.33 12.95
CA SER A 107 3.90 -17.77 12.40
C SER A 107 4.03 -16.34 12.85
N VAL A 108 5.19 -15.72 12.63
CA VAL A 108 5.41 -14.32 12.98
C VAL A 108 4.25 -13.48 12.47
N ASN A 109 3.46 -12.94 13.39
CA ASN A 109 2.24 -12.18 13.12
C ASN A 109 2.55 -10.81 12.51
N TRP A 110 2.98 -10.78 11.24
CA TRP A 110 3.31 -9.58 10.52
C TRP A 110 2.51 -9.51 9.22
N GLY A 111 1.80 -8.42 9.02
CA GLY A 111 0.96 -8.20 7.85
C GLY A 111 1.12 -6.81 7.26
N LEU A 112 0.29 -6.48 6.27
CA LEU A 112 0.37 -5.21 5.57
C LEU A 112 0.16 -4.00 6.51
N LEU A 113 -0.78 -4.06 7.46
CA LEU A 113 -1.04 -2.93 8.36
C LEU A 113 0.15 -2.67 9.29
N GLN A 114 0.81 -3.73 9.77
CA GLN A 114 2.04 -3.59 10.55
C GLN A 114 3.15 -2.95 9.70
N THR A 115 3.30 -3.39 8.47
CA THR A 115 4.27 -2.81 7.52
C THR A 115 4.00 -1.32 7.28
N LEU A 116 2.75 -0.93 7.04
CA LEU A 116 2.35 0.48 6.84
C LEU A 116 2.55 1.31 8.11
N GLY A 117 2.21 0.77 9.28
CA GLY A 117 2.43 1.41 10.58
C GLY A 117 3.92 1.64 10.85
N ALA A 118 4.73 0.61 10.69
CA ALA A 118 6.18 0.69 10.88
C ALA A 118 6.84 1.65 9.88
N ALA A 119 6.47 1.60 8.59
CA ALA A 119 6.96 2.55 7.59
C ALA A 119 6.63 3.99 7.96
N GLY A 120 5.41 4.24 8.48
CA GLY A 120 5.00 5.56 8.96
C GLY A 120 5.81 6.06 10.15
N LEU A 121 6.12 5.18 11.11
CA LEU A 121 6.98 5.50 12.26
C LEU A 121 8.42 5.79 11.83
N ILE A 122 8.98 4.98 10.92
CA ILE A 122 10.32 5.17 10.37
C ILE A 122 10.43 6.50 9.62
N ALA A 123 9.40 6.90 8.87
CA ALA A 123 9.41 8.16 8.14
C ALA A 123 9.19 9.40 9.02
N LEU A 124 8.57 9.24 10.20
CA LEU A 124 8.16 10.35 11.07
C LEU A 124 9.29 11.30 11.49
N PRO A 125 10.49 10.84 11.88
CA PRO A 125 11.59 11.74 12.24
C PRO A 125 12.07 12.61 11.07
N PHE A 126 11.89 12.16 9.85
CA PHE A 126 12.44 12.80 8.65
C PHE A 126 11.43 13.67 7.91
N ILE A 127 10.12 13.58 8.23
CA ILE A 127 9.05 14.20 7.44
C ILE A 127 9.16 15.73 7.38
N ASN A 128 9.74 16.36 8.38
CA ASN A 128 9.93 17.81 8.46
C ASN A 128 11.22 18.32 7.79
N LEU A 129 12.08 17.42 7.33
CA LEU A 129 13.29 17.78 6.59
C LEU A 129 12.96 18.28 5.18
N SER A 130 13.89 19.00 4.57
CA SER A 130 13.77 19.43 3.17
C SER A 130 13.66 18.24 2.23
N THR A 131 13.02 18.45 1.07
CA THR A 131 12.82 17.42 0.05
C THR A 131 14.12 16.74 -0.37
N GLY A 132 15.22 17.53 -0.51
CA GLY A 132 16.54 16.98 -0.85
C GLY A 132 17.08 16.04 0.21
N TRP A 133 17.04 16.43 1.49
CA TRP A 133 17.49 15.58 2.59
C TRP A 133 16.67 14.30 2.70
N ARG A 134 15.35 14.37 2.54
CA ARG A 134 14.49 13.17 2.52
C ARG A 134 14.85 12.23 1.36
N GLY A 135 15.19 12.79 0.19
CA GLY A 135 15.68 12.02 -0.94
C GLY A 135 16.96 11.26 -0.63
N VAL A 136 17.97 11.96 -0.07
CA VAL A 136 19.25 11.35 0.32
C VAL A 136 19.06 10.27 1.39
N ILE A 137 18.27 10.56 2.43
CA ILE A 137 17.99 9.62 3.52
C ILE A 137 17.24 8.40 2.99
N GLY A 138 16.19 8.58 2.18
CA GLY A 138 15.41 7.48 1.64
C GLY A 138 16.25 6.55 0.75
N LEU A 139 17.07 7.12 -0.13
CA LEU A 139 17.99 6.32 -0.96
C LEU A 139 19.09 5.65 -0.12
N GLY A 140 19.67 6.36 0.85
CA GLY A 140 20.67 5.81 1.77
C GLY A 140 20.11 4.66 2.62
N MET A 141 18.88 4.80 3.14
CA MET A 141 18.22 3.72 3.87
C MET A 141 17.94 2.52 2.98
N LEU A 142 17.51 2.74 1.74
CA LEU A 142 17.23 1.66 0.80
C LEU A 142 18.53 0.90 0.42
N ALA A 143 19.63 1.62 0.18
CA ALA A 143 20.94 1.02 -0.07
C ALA A 143 21.47 0.27 1.16
N GLY A 144 21.34 0.86 2.35
CA GLY A 144 21.72 0.22 3.62
C GLY A 144 20.89 -1.04 3.89
N TYR A 145 19.59 -0.99 3.65
CA TYR A 145 18.73 -2.17 3.75
C TYR A 145 19.17 -3.28 2.79
N GLN A 146 19.43 -2.94 1.52
CA GLN A 146 19.87 -3.95 0.54
C GLN A 146 21.19 -4.60 0.98
N PHE A 147 22.14 -3.82 1.48
CA PHE A 147 23.40 -4.36 2.02
C PHE A 147 23.16 -5.32 3.21
N LEU A 148 22.31 -4.92 4.16
CA LEU A 148 21.97 -5.75 5.32
C LEU A 148 21.18 -6.99 4.93
N LEU A 149 20.29 -6.89 3.95
CA LEU A 149 19.56 -8.01 3.40
C LEU A 149 20.51 -9.06 2.82
N ASP A 150 21.44 -8.64 1.95
CA ASP A 150 22.35 -9.54 1.24
C ASP A 150 23.37 -10.20 2.17
N ARG A 151 23.68 -9.58 3.32
CA ARG A 151 24.71 -10.07 4.25
C ARG A 151 24.16 -10.80 5.46
N PHE A 152 22.98 -10.41 5.95
CA PHE A 152 22.53 -10.86 7.27
C PHE A 152 21.07 -11.28 7.32
N TRP A 153 20.14 -10.60 6.62
CA TRP A 153 18.72 -10.69 6.88
C TRP A 153 17.91 -11.49 5.85
N LEU A 154 18.56 -12.02 4.81
CA LEU A 154 17.84 -12.66 3.69
C LEU A 154 16.89 -13.77 4.17
N GLN A 155 17.38 -14.67 5.04
CA GLN A 155 16.59 -15.79 5.50
C GLN A 155 15.42 -15.33 6.38
N ASP A 156 15.67 -14.39 7.29
CA ASP A 156 14.64 -13.85 8.19
C ASP A 156 13.55 -13.12 7.42
N VAL A 157 13.94 -12.38 6.38
CA VAL A 157 13.01 -11.62 5.53
C VAL A 157 12.17 -12.55 4.66
N LEU A 158 12.77 -13.59 4.07
CA LEU A 158 12.06 -14.55 3.20
C LEU A 158 11.08 -15.43 3.98
N THR A 159 11.38 -15.74 5.24
CA THR A 159 10.51 -16.60 6.08
C THR A 159 9.37 -15.82 6.74
N ALA A 160 9.48 -14.49 6.82
CA ALA A 160 8.47 -13.65 7.48
C ALA A 160 7.43 -13.12 6.48
N PRO A 161 6.12 -13.21 6.78
CA PRO A 161 5.09 -12.58 5.96
C PRO A 161 5.36 -11.08 5.77
N HIS A 162 5.16 -10.56 4.56
CA HIS A 162 5.38 -9.15 4.22
C HIS A 162 6.76 -8.62 4.65
N ASN A 163 7.79 -9.46 4.57
CA ASN A 163 9.20 -9.16 4.89
C ASN A 163 9.49 -8.94 6.38
N GLY A 164 8.51 -9.13 7.24
CA GLY A 164 8.67 -9.00 8.69
C GLY A 164 9.11 -7.60 9.17
N PRO A 165 9.56 -7.49 10.43
CA PRO A 165 10.05 -6.23 10.97
C PRO A 165 11.27 -5.67 10.25
N TRP A 166 12.17 -6.52 9.74
CA TRP A 166 13.37 -6.09 9.01
C TRP A 166 13.03 -5.42 7.68
N GLY A 167 12.05 -5.98 6.94
CA GLY A 167 11.57 -5.38 5.70
C GLY A 167 10.92 -4.01 5.89
N ALA A 168 10.45 -3.68 7.09
CA ALA A 168 9.88 -2.38 7.39
C ALA A 168 10.84 -1.22 7.10
N LEU A 169 12.16 -1.45 7.16
CA LEU A 169 13.17 -0.43 6.81
C LEU A 169 13.08 -0.06 5.32
N SER A 170 12.93 -1.04 4.43
CA SER A 170 12.76 -0.82 2.99
C SER A 170 11.43 -0.11 2.67
N TRP A 171 10.34 -0.52 3.32
CA TRP A 171 9.04 0.14 3.20
C TRP A 171 9.05 1.57 3.75
N GLY A 172 9.78 1.82 4.83
CA GLY A 172 10.01 3.16 5.39
C GLY A 172 10.78 4.05 4.41
N ALA A 173 11.84 3.53 3.80
CA ALA A 173 12.58 4.21 2.75
C ALA A 173 11.67 4.56 1.56
N MET A 174 10.83 3.62 1.11
CA MET A 174 9.84 3.86 0.06
C MET A 174 8.87 4.99 0.44
N LEU A 175 8.37 5.00 1.68
CA LEU A 175 7.46 6.05 2.14
C LEU A 175 8.14 7.42 2.16
N ILE A 176 9.39 7.50 2.62
CA ILE A 176 10.17 8.75 2.59
C ILE A 176 10.32 9.24 1.15
N LEU A 177 10.70 8.37 0.22
CA LEU A 177 10.82 8.70 -1.21
C LEU A 177 9.47 9.10 -1.83
N ALA A 178 8.38 8.45 -1.44
CA ALA A 178 7.04 8.83 -1.87
C ALA A 178 6.64 10.24 -1.38
N THR A 179 7.12 10.67 -0.19
CA THR A 179 6.91 12.06 0.25
C THR A 179 7.73 13.07 -0.55
N VAL A 180 8.89 12.69 -1.08
CA VAL A 180 9.68 13.50 -2.03
C VAL A 180 8.91 13.66 -3.35
N MET A 181 8.39 12.56 -3.87
CA MET A 181 7.54 12.57 -5.07
C MET A 181 6.31 13.46 -4.88
N ALA A 182 5.69 13.41 -3.69
CA ALA A 182 4.54 14.26 -3.34
C ALA A 182 4.87 15.75 -3.38
N ASP A 183 6.02 16.16 -2.85
CA ASP A 183 6.43 17.56 -2.91
C ASP A 183 6.65 18.03 -4.36
N ILE A 184 7.23 17.19 -5.21
CA ILE A 184 7.42 17.47 -6.64
C ILE A 184 6.06 17.57 -7.35
N TYR A 185 5.13 16.67 -7.05
CA TYR A 185 3.77 16.71 -7.61
C TYR A 185 3.03 18.00 -7.25
N HIS A 186 3.21 18.49 -6.02
CA HIS A 186 2.55 19.71 -5.54
C HIS A 186 3.24 21.01 -5.94
N ASP A 187 4.37 20.96 -6.65
CA ASP A 187 4.99 22.15 -7.25
C ASP A 187 4.14 22.63 -8.44
N GLU A 188 3.48 23.77 -8.27
CA GLU A 188 2.56 24.34 -9.27
C GLU A 188 3.24 24.65 -10.61
N ARG A 189 4.55 24.94 -10.60
CA ARG A 189 5.30 25.32 -11.80
C ARG A 189 5.82 24.13 -12.58
N ARG A 190 6.29 23.09 -11.89
CA ARG A 190 7.03 21.99 -12.49
C ARG A 190 6.36 20.62 -12.32
N GLY A 191 5.43 20.49 -11.37
CA GLY A 191 4.83 19.22 -11.01
C GLY A 191 4.17 18.49 -12.19
N GLN A 192 3.53 19.19 -13.09
CA GLN A 192 2.78 18.59 -14.20
C GLN A 192 3.65 17.79 -15.19
N TRP A 193 4.90 18.18 -15.40
CA TRP A 193 5.83 17.50 -16.32
C TRP A 193 6.98 16.78 -15.60
N LEU A 194 7.47 17.36 -14.50
CA LEU A 194 8.60 16.77 -13.76
C LEU A 194 8.20 15.50 -13.03
N PHE A 195 7.00 15.45 -12.47
CA PHE A 195 6.52 14.29 -11.74
C PHE A 195 6.43 13.01 -12.61
N PRO A 196 5.74 13.00 -13.77
CA PRO A 196 5.70 11.82 -14.62
C PRO A 196 7.08 11.48 -15.22
N LEU A 197 7.90 12.49 -15.55
CA LEU A 197 9.26 12.27 -16.06
C LEU A 197 10.13 11.59 -15.00
N LEU A 198 10.09 12.09 -13.75
CA LEU A 198 10.81 11.47 -12.64
C LEU A 198 10.30 10.05 -12.36
N SER A 199 8.99 9.84 -12.37
CA SER A 199 8.38 8.52 -12.20
C SER A 199 8.87 7.52 -13.25
N ALA A 200 8.89 7.93 -14.53
CA ALA A 200 9.44 7.11 -15.61
C ALA A 200 10.95 6.90 -15.47
N GLY A 201 11.70 7.93 -15.09
CA GLY A 201 13.14 7.83 -14.82
C GLY A 201 13.46 6.85 -13.68
N ILE A 202 12.67 6.85 -12.61
CA ILE A 202 12.80 5.88 -11.51
C ILE A 202 12.53 4.46 -12.01
N VAL A 203 11.50 4.23 -12.84
CA VAL A 203 11.22 2.93 -13.46
C VAL A 203 12.43 2.46 -14.28
N LEU A 204 12.93 3.30 -15.19
CA LEU A 204 14.09 2.94 -16.03
C LEU A 204 15.33 2.66 -15.18
N GLY A 205 15.62 3.51 -14.18
CA GLY A 205 16.74 3.30 -13.26
C GLY A 205 16.60 2.01 -12.46
N SER A 206 15.38 1.66 -12.04
CA SER A 206 15.13 0.40 -11.33
C SER A 206 15.33 -0.84 -12.22
N LEU A 207 14.99 -0.76 -13.52
CA LEU A 207 15.24 -1.84 -14.47
C LEU A 207 16.74 -2.04 -14.72
N VAL A 208 17.53 -0.95 -14.74
CA VAL A 208 18.98 -1.04 -14.79
C VAL A 208 19.53 -1.66 -13.49
N LEU A 209 19.02 -1.23 -12.34
CA LEU A 209 19.40 -1.80 -11.04
C LEU A 209 19.05 -3.29 -10.94
N ALA A 210 17.96 -3.72 -11.60
CA ALA A 210 17.53 -5.12 -11.64
C ALA A 210 18.56 -6.07 -12.27
N LEU A 211 19.53 -5.56 -13.04
CA LEU A 211 20.64 -6.34 -13.56
C LEU A 211 21.64 -6.77 -12.46
N LEU A 212 21.64 -6.06 -11.32
CA LEU A 212 22.54 -6.31 -10.18
C LEU A 212 21.77 -6.83 -8.96
N VAL A 213 20.56 -6.32 -8.72
CA VAL A 213 19.70 -6.65 -7.59
C VAL A 213 18.39 -7.19 -8.13
N PRO A 214 18.08 -8.47 -7.95
CA PRO A 214 16.84 -9.05 -8.49
C PRO A 214 15.60 -8.36 -7.95
N VAL A 215 14.59 -8.18 -8.80
CA VAL A 215 13.30 -7.63 -8.39
C VAL A 215 12.58 -8.70 -7.58
N SER A 216 12.33 -8.43 -6.32
CA SER A 216 11.66 -9.36 -5.41
C SER A 216 10.84 -8.60 -4.37
N LYS A 217 9.54 -8.90 -4.35
CA LYS A 217 8.63 -8.43 -3.32
C LYS A 217 8.96 -9.11 -1.98
N ASP A 218 9.24 -10.39 -2.01
CA ASP A 218 9.49 -11.20 -0.80
C ASP A 218 10.81 -10.85 -0.12
N ARG A 219 11.69 -10.12 -0.80
CA ARG A 219 12.90 -9.51 -0.25
C ARG A 219 12.72 -8.02 0.04
N ALA A 220 11.63 -7.39 -0.38
CA ALA A 220 11.49 -5.94 -0.44
C ALA A 220 12.75 -5.27 -1.04
N SER A 221 13.31 -5.86 -2.11
CA SER A 221 14.60 -5.46 -2.69
C SER A 221 14.59 -4.01 -3.18
N ALA A 222 15.78 -3.39 -3.27
CA ALA A 222 15.90 -2.00 -3.71
C ALA A 222 15.35 -1.79 -5.13
N SER A 223 15.59 -2.73 -6.05
CA SER A 223 15.02 -2.71 -7.39
C SER A 223 13.49 -2.80 -7.38
N TYR A 224 12.91 -3.68 -6.54
CA TYR A 224 11.47 -3.80 -6.37
C TYR A 224 10.84 -2.50 -5.83
N VAL A 225 11.42 -1.92 -4.79
CA VAL A 225 10.91 -0.69 -4.18
C VAL A 225 10.95 0.49 -5.15
N LEU A 226 12.06 0.67 -5.88
CA LEU A 226 12.17 1.74 -6.86
C LEU A 226 11.23 1.51 -8.06
N LEU A 227 11.16 0.28 -8.59
CA LEU A 227 10.22 -0.06 -9.65
C LEU A 227 8.79 0.27 -9.24
N SER A 228 8.39 -0.19 -8.07
CA SER A 228 7.05 0.02 -7.53
C SER A 228 6.75 1.49 -7.23
N LEU A 229 7.73 2.26 -6.74
CA LEU A 229 7.62 3.70 -6.50
C LEU A 229 7.34 4.44 -7.81
N GLY A 230 8.15 4.17 -8.85
CA GLY A 230 7.98 4.79 -10.17
C GLY A 230 6.66 4.40 -10.84
N LEU A 231 6.30 3.10 -10.84
CA LEU A 231 5.03 2.62 -11.40
C LEU A 231 3.83 3.20 -10.64
N SER A 232 3.87 3.25 -9.30
CA SER A 232 2.81 3.90 -8.50
C SER A 232 2.65 5.37 -8.87
N GLY A 233 3.77 6.08 -9.10
CA GLY A 233 3.76 7.47 -9.57
C GLY A 233 3.10 7.61 -10.94
N LEU A 234 3.41 6.75 -11.92
CA LEU A 234 2.79 6.77 -13.25
C LEU A 234 1.30 6.46 -13.18
N VAL A 235 0.89 5.43 -12.42
CA VAL A 235 -0.54 5.10 -12.23
C VAL A 235 -1.27 6.26 -11.56
N PHE A 236 -0.71 6.85 -10.51
CA PHE A 236 -1.30 8.03 -9.87
C PHE A 236 -1.42 9.21 -10.84
N PHE A 237 -0.44 9.42 -11.71
CA PHE A 237 -0.49 10.49 -12.71
C PHE A 237 -1.64 10.29 -13.72
N LEU A 238 -1.96 9.04 -14.08
CA LEU A 238 -3.15 8.76 -14.88
C LEU A 238 -4.43 9.19 -14.15
N PHE A 239 -4.56 8.89 -12.84
CA PHE A 239 -5.69 9.38 -12.04
C PHE A 239 -5.74 10.91 -11.99
N HIS A 240 -4.59 11.58 -11.87
CA HIS A 240 -4.54 13.03 -11.97
C HIS A 240 -5.07 13.58 -13.32
N LEU A 241 -4.65 12.97 -14.42
CA LEU A 241 -5.11 13.37 -15.75
C LEU A 241 -6.62 13.16 -15.93
N PHE A 242 -7.15 12.04 -15.48
CA PHE A 242 -8.57 11.73 -15.65
C PHE A 242 -9.45 12.43 -14.62
N ALA A 243 -9.15 12.32 -13.33
CA ALA A 243 -10.02 12.84 -12.27
C ALA A 243 -9.89 14.36 -12.10
N ASP A 244 -8.67 14.91 -12.06
CA ASP A 244 -8.46 16.32 -11.76
C ASP A 244 -8.48 17.20 -13.03
N LYS A 245 -7.87 16.76 -14.14
CA LYS A 245 -7.81 17.55 -15.38
C LYS A 245 -9.05 17.39 -16.23
N ARG A 246 -9.49 16.16 -16.51
CA ARG A 246 -10.69 15.88 -17.33
C ARG A 246 -11.99 15.80 -16.54
N GLN A 247 -11.94 15.94 -15.21
CA GLN A 247 -13.10 15.86 -14.31
C GLN A 247 -13.87 14.52 -14.44
N TRP A 248 -13.18 13.47 -14.85
CA TRP A 248 -13.76 12.13 -14.97
C TRP A 248 -13.80 11.49 -13.59
N ARG A 249 -14.98 11.44 -13.02
CA ARG A 249 -15.17 10.92 -11.66
C ARG A 249 -15.65 9.48 -11.71
N LEU A 250 -14.98 8.62 -10.97
CA LEU A 250 -15.39 7.25 -10.71
C LEU A 250 -15.91 7.17 -9.27
N PRO A 251 -17.24 7.35 -9.05
CA PRO A 251 -17.80 7.48 -7.70
C PRO A 251 -17.47 6.30 -6.78
N ILE A 252 -17.47 5.08 -7.33
CA ILE A 252 -17.14 3.86 -6.58
C ILE A 252 -15.73 3.96 -5.99
N LEU A 253 -14.73 4.32 -6.81
CA LEU A 253 -13.35 4.45 -6.34
C LEU A 253 -13.20 5.59 -5.33
N THR A 254 -13.92 6.71 -5.53
CA THR A 254 -13.93 7.81 -4.57
C THR A 254 -14.50 7.36 -3.21
N ASP A 255 -15.62 6.64 -3.21
CA ASP A 255 -16.26 6.15 -1.99
C ASP A 255 -15.34 5.16 -1.24
N TRP A 256 -14.69 4.27 -1.96
CA TRP A 256 -13.74 3.32 -1.40
C TRP A 256 -12.48 4.01 -0.85
N GLY A 257 -11.96 5.00 -1.57
CA GLY A 257 -10.76 5.75 -1.16
C GLY A 257 -10.95 6.65 0.06
N ARG A 258 -12.21 6.94 0.45
CA ARG A 258 -12.53 7.72 1.65
C ARG A 258 -12.53 6.92 2.94
N ASN A 259 -12.78 5.60 2.86
CA ASN A 259 -12.79 4.67 4.00
C ASN A 259 -11.92 3.42 3.73
N PRO A 260 -10.68 3.55 3.29
CA PRO A 260 -9.88 2.41 2.83
C PRO A 260 -9.59 1.41 3.96
N LEU A 261 -9.31 1.88 5.17
CA LEU A 261 -9.03 1.01 6.31
C LEU A 261 -10.25 0.20 6.73
N PHE A 262 -11.42 0.84 6.79
CA PHE A 262 -12.65 0.13 7.16
C PHE A 262 -12.99 -0.96 6.14
N LEU A 263 -12.93 -0.64 4.84
CA LEU A 263 -13.19 -1.61 3.78
C LEU A 263 -12.14 -2.73 3.77
N TYR A 264 -10.88 -2.41 4.08
CA TYR A 264 -9.84 -3.40 4.28
C TYR A 264 -10.14 -4.37 5.43
N LEU A 265 -10.60 -3.88 6.57
CA LEU A 265 -10.95 -4.74 7.70
C LEU A 265 -12.21 -5.57 7.39
N LEU A 266 -13.22 -4.94 6.81
CA LEU A 266 -14.47 -5.62 6.46
C LEU A 266 -14.26 -6.74 5.44
N HIS A 267 -13.37 -6.55 4.44
CA HIS A 267 -13.14 -7.60 3.46
C HIS A 267 -12.55 -8.88 4.07
N TYR A 268 -11.72 -8.77 5.11
CA TYR A 268 -11.22 -9.97 5.82
C TYR A 268 -12.36 -10.76 6.48
N VAL A 269 -13.33 -10.06 7.07
CA VAL A 269 -14.52 -10.71 7.63
C VAL A 269 -15.29 -11.43 6.53
N LEU A 270 -15.50 -10.78 5.38
CA LEU A 270 -16.20 -11.39 4.24
C LEU A 270 -15.40 -12.56 3.63
N LEU A 271 -14.08 -12.44 3.52
CA LEU A 271 -13.23 -13.56 3.07
C LEU A 271 -13.32 -14.76 4.01
N GLY A 272 -13.38 -14.51 5.33
CA GLY A 272 -13.62 -15.56 6.33
C GLY A 272 -14.90 -16.32 6.04
N ILE A 273 -15.99 -15.65 5.66
CA ILE A 273 -17.27 -16.30 5.30
C ILE A 273 -17.12 -17.23 4.08
N PHE A 274 -16.30 -16.86 3.09
CA PHE A 274 -16.02 -17.73 1.94
C PHE A 274 -15.07 -18.89 2.28
N ALA A 275 -14.14 -18.71 3.20
CA ALA A 275 -13.14 -19.72 3.57
C ALA A 275 -13.67 -20.75 4.60
N LEU A 276 -14.57 -20.33 5.51
CA LEU A 276 -15.07 -21.14 6.62
C LEU A 276 -15.76 -22.48 6.25
N PRO A 277 -16.53 -22.62 5.13
CA PRO A 277 -17.22 -23.87 4.84
C PRO A 277 -16.30 -25.09 4.66
N ALA A 278 -14.98 -24.92 4.52
CA ALA A 278 -14.01 -25.99 4.30
C ALA A 278 -14.37 -26.96 3.16
N ILE A 279 -15.21 -26.53 2.22
CA ILE A 279 -15.63 -27.27 1.02
C ILE A 279 -14.74 -26.80 -0.13
N PRO A 280 -13.82 -27.65 -0.65
CA PRO A 280 -12.89 -27.21 -1.70
C PRO A 280 -13.59 -26.61 -2.93
N ALA A 281 -14.67 -27.23 -3.42
CA ALA A 281 -15.43 -26.75 -4.57
C ALA A 281 -16.17 -25.42 -4.33
N TRP A 282 -16.28 -24.96 -3.09
CA TRP A 282 -16.90 -23.68 -2.76
C TRP A 282 -15.93 -22.49 -2.93
N TYR A 283 -14.63 -22.65 -2.61
CA TYR A 283 -13.68 -21.56 -2.65
C TYR A 283 -12.38 -21.94 -3.37
N VAL A 284 -11.55 -22.83 -2.82
CA VAL A 284 -10.21 -23.12 -3.36
C VAL A 284 -10.26 -23.74 -4.76
N GLN A 285 -11.18 -24.69 -4.97
CA GLN A 285 -11.42 -25.37 -6.25
C GLN A 285 -12.72 -24.92 -6.92
N ALA A 286 -13.19 -23.71 -6.58
CA ALA A 286 -14.42 -23.18 -7.12
C ALA A 286 -14.37 -23.09 -8.65
N PRO A 287 -15.44 -23.47 -9.38
CA PRO A 287 -15.52 -23.30 -10.82
C PRO A 287 -15.60 -21.80 -11.15
N PHE A 288 -15.18 -21.43 -12.35
CA PHE A 288 -15.04 -20.03 -12.77
C PHE A 288 -16.31 -19.19 -12.57
N TRP A 289 -17.49 -19.73 -12.86
CA TRP A 289 -18.76 -19.02 -12.65
C TRP A 289 -19.02 -18.68 -11.17
N LEU A 290 -18.66 -19.59 -10.26
CA LEU A 290 -18.82 -19.37 -8.83
C LEU A 290 -17.83 -18.32 -8.32
N VAL A 291 -16.59 -18.36 -8.80
CA VAL A 291 -15.58 -17.32 -8.53
C VAL A 291 -16.11 -15.94 -8.93
N LEU A 292 -16.71 -15.83 -10.14
CA LEU A 292 -17.29 -14.55 -10.59
C LEU A 292 -18.43 -14.09 -9.68
N VAL A 293 -19.33 -14.99 -9.30
CA VAL A 293 -20.45 -14.67 -8.39
C VAL A 293 -19.92 -14.19 -7.04
N GLN A 294 -18.94 -14.87 -6.46
CA GLN A 294 -18.36 -14.51 -5.16
C GLN A 294 -17.62 -13.16 -5.23
N ILE A 295 -16.85 -12.91 -6.29
CA ILE A 295 -16.19 -11.61 -6.51
C ILE A 295 -17.24 -10.50 -6.65
N MET A 296 -18.30 -10.72 -7.45
CA MET A 296 -19.36 -9.72 -7.60
C MET A 296 -20.09 -9.45 -6.28
N ALA A 297 -20.36 -10.49 -5.49
CA ALA A 297 -20.98 -10.34 -4.17
C ALA A 297 -20.06 -9.54 -3.23
N LEU A 298 -18.76 -9.89 -3.17
CA LEU A 298 -17.77 -9.21 -2.34
C LEU A 298 -17.66 -7.72 -2.70
N ILE A 299 -17.47 -7.41 -4.00
CA ILE A 299 -17.39 -6.02 -4.48
C ILE A 299 -18.71 -5.29 -4.25
N GLY A 300 -19.84 -5.94 -4.51
CA GLY A 300 -21.17 -5.37 -4.33
C GLY A 300 -21.43 -4.96 -2.88
N ILE A 301 -21.17 -5.86 -1.92
CA ILE A 301 -21.34 -5.58 -0.49
C ILE A 301 -20.44 -4.42 -0.06
N LEU A 302 -19.15 -4.48 -0.41
CA LEU A 302 -18.19 -3.43 -0.03
C LEU A 302 -18.52 -2.09 -0.67
N THR A 303 -19.05 -2.08 -1.91
CA THR A 303 -19.51 -0.85 -2.58
C THR A 303 -20.74 -0.24 -1.90
N LEU A 304 -21.71 -1.08 -1.54
CA LEU A 304 -22.89 -0.61 -0.81
C LEU A 304 -22.50 -0.01 0.54
N VAL A 305 -21.64 -0.68 1.29
CA VAL A 305 -21.14 -0.19 2.58
C VAL A 305 -20.32 1.09 2.40
N GLY A 306 -19.37 1.13 1.47
CA GLY A 306 -18.56 2.32 1.19
C GLY A 306 -19.40 3.53 0.81
N ARG A 307 -20.43 3.31 -0.03
CA ARG A 307 -21.39 4.34 -0.42
C ARG A 307 -22.25 4.83 0.76
N TYR A 308 -22.77 3.90 1.58
CA TYR A 308 -23.52 4.22 2.79
C TYR A 308 -22.69 5.09 3.75
N LEU A 309 -21.45 4.69 4.05
CA LEU A 309 -20.54 5.43 4.91
C LEU A 309 -20.27 6.85 4.38
N ASN A 310 -20.05 6.96 3.07
CA ASN A 310 -19.79 8.26 2.44
C ASN A 310 -21.03 9.18 2.45
N GLN A 311 -22.24 8.64 2.19
CA GLN A 311 -23.48 9.39 2.25
C GLN A 311 -23.77 9.95 3.65
N HIS A 312 -23.46 9.17 4.70
CA HIS A 312 -23.63 9.59 6.09
C HIS A 312 -22.40 10.33 6.66
N LYS A 313 -21.39 10.62 5.82
CA LYS A 313 -20.14 11.31 6.22
C LYS A 313 -19.40 10.61 7.37
N LEU A 314 -19.51 9.30 7.44
CA LEU A 314 -18.81 8.47 8.41
C LEU A 314 -17.43 8.11 7.84
N TYR A 315 -16.37 8.65 8.43
CA TYR A 315 -14.99 8.40 8.00
C TYR A 315 -14.21 7.78 9.16
N PHE A 316 -13.74 6.56 8.93
CA PHE A 316 -12.86 5.87 9.88
C PHE A 316 -11.41 6.29 9.63
N VAL A 317 -10.94 7.22 10.43
CA VAL A 317 -9.58 7.75 10.39
C VAL A 317 -8.90 7.40 11.71
N LEU A 318 -7.73 6.74 11.62
CA LEU A 318 -6.81 6.56 12.74
C LEU A 318 -5.96 7.82 12.94
#